data_58db38e7b85f5f519646621c26afbfac
#
_entry.id   58db38e7b85f5f519646621c26afbfac
#
_cell.length_a   1.000
_cell.length_b   1.000
_cell.length_c   1.000
_cell.angle_alpha   90.00
_cell.angle_beta   90.00
_cell.angle_gamma   90.00
#
_symmetry.space_group_name_H-M   'P 1'
#
loop_
_entity.id
_entity.type
_entity.pdbx_description
1 polymer ?
#
loop_
_entity_poly.entity_id
_entity_poly.type
_entity_poly.pdbx_seq_one_letter_code
_entity_poly.pdbx_strand_id
1 'polypeptide(L)'
;MAKTRDPREIIDLQEMTTIQFVVVALTVLLNAMDGFDVLSIAFASPGIAAEWGIPSSGLGVVLSMELIGMAFGSVFLGGVADKIGRRPTLIGCLIVMAIGMVGVAAAAVNPVVLSIWRIFTGLGIGGMLSATNAVVSEFSNNRHRKFCISMMVIGYPLGAGIGGLFASSLIGPYGWRAVFYFGAAITSLLLPAIILFVPESIHWLARKQPANALERVNASLKKIGHETISALPALPTNEAKKSIGDIFSPALRMTTILVTLGYFLHIMTFYFLLKWTPRIITAMSFPAPEAGTVLAYANLGGAAGGFLFGILTRYVGLKPLTIVILVMNAVAVAVFGRSPVELGTLTLLAVVVGFFGNAAVSGLYSIVAYGFPAHVRATGTGFVIGVGRGGAALSPTIAGILLGNEVLANLPTVAIIMGMGSLIAAVVLAFLKMAPEEPVPAAEKKVNFGASGAQARA
;
A
#
# COMPACT_ATOMS: atom_id res chain seq x y z
N MET A 1 -10.75 -35.59 28.63
CA MET A 1 -9.81 -34.46 28.44
C MET A 1 -10.48 -33.44 27.55
N ALA A 2 -10.83 -32.26 28.02
CA ALA A 2 -11.39 -31.20 27.21
C ALA A 2 -10.36 -30.88 26.11
N LYS A 3 -10.75 -30.98 24.82
CA LYS A 3 -9.94 -30.63 23.66
C LYS A 3 -9.55 -29.17 23.82
N THR A 4 -8.30 -28.86 24.07
CA THR A 4 -7.79 -27.49 24.17
C THR A 4 -8.05 -26.83 22.83
N ARG A 5 -8.92 -25.85 22.82
CA ARG A 5 -9.32 -25.14 21.59
C ARG A 5 -8.14 -24.24 21.18
N ASP A 6 -7.69 -24.34 19.93
CA ASP A 6 -6.62 -23.46 19.42
C ASP A 6 -7.12 -22.01 19.45
N PRO A 7 -6.41 -21.07 20.09
CA PRO A 7 -6.85 -19.67 20.15
C PRO A 7 -6.94 -19.01 18.76
N ARG A 8 -6.26 -19.54 17.75
CA ARG A 8 -6.37 -19.07 16.35
C ARG A 8 -7.72 -19.44 15.75
N GLU A 9 -8.25 -20.65 16.06
CA GLU A 9 -9.58 -21.09 15.61
C GLU A 9 -10.69 -20.22 16.22
N ILE A 10 -10.51 -19.68 17.42
CA ILE A 10 -11.47 -18.77 18.04
C ILE A 10 -11.63 -17.52 17.15
N ILE A 11 -10.51 -16.91 16.73
CA ILE A 11 -10.53 -15.74 15.85
C ILE A 11 -11.07 -16.08 14.46
N ASP A 12 -10.66 -17.23 13.91
CA ASP A 12 -10.99 -17.62 12.53
C ASP A 12 -12.46 -17.98 12.34
N LEU A 13 -13.09 -18.60 13.33
CA LEU A 13 -14.43 -19.21 13.21
C LEU A 13 -15.54 -18.44 13.92
N GLN A 14 -15.23 -17.68 14.97
CA GLN A 14 -16.26 -16.92 15.69
C GLN A 14 -16.61 -15.61 14.99
N GLU A 15 -17.74 -15.03 15.36
CA GLU A 15 -18.13 -13.71 14.86
C GLU A 15 -17.18 -12.63 15.38
N MET A 16 -16.91 -11.65 14.52
CA MET A 16 -16.05 -10.52 14.89
C MET A 16 -16.73 -9.63 15.90
N THR A 17 -16.02 -9.29 16.95
CA THR A 17 -16.47 -8.36 17.98
C THR A 17 -16.26 -6.90 17.55
N THR A 18 -16.92 -5.97 18.24
CA THR A 18 -16.73 -4.52 18.01
C THR A 18 -15.27 -4.09 18.09
N ILE A 19 -14.50 -4.65 19.04
CA ILE A 19 -13.07 -4.30 19.18
C ILE A 19 -12.26 -4.79 17.99
N GLN A 20 -12.57 -5.96 17.41
CA GLN A 20 -11.92 -6.42 16.19
C GLN A 20 -12.21 -5.48 15.01
N PHE A 21 -13.45 -4.98 14.88
CA PHE A 21 -13.76 -3.97 13.85
C PHE A 21 -13.01 -2.65 14.11
N VAL A 22 -12.85 -2.22 15.36
CA VAL A 22 -12.01 -1.06 15.71
C VAL A 22 -10.55 -1.29 15.31
N VAL A 23 -9.98 -2.47 15.59
CA VAL A 23 -8.61 -2.81 15.17
C VAL A 23 -8.49 -2.76 13.65
N VAL A 24 -9.45 -3.32 12.90
CA VAL A 24 -9.47 -3.24 11.44
C VAL A 24 -9.56 -1.79 10.96
N ALA A 25 -10.45 -0.97 11.54
CA ALA A 25 -10.57 0.45 11.19
C ALA A 25 -9.25 1.21 11.44
N LEU A 26 -8.56 0.91 12.54
CA LEU A 26 -7.24 1.47 12.80
C LEU A 26 -6.20 1.03 11.76
N THR A 27 -6.24 -0.21 11.26
CA THR A 27 -5.34 -0.62 10.17
C THR A 27 -5.64 0.11 8.87
N VAL A 28 -6.91 0.42 8.58
CA VAL A 28 -7.30 1.27 7.43
C VAL A 28 -6.72 2.68 7.59
N LEU A 29 -6.84 3.28 8.78
CA LEU A 29 -6.28 4.60 9.07
C LEU A 29 -4.75 4.62 9.01
N LEU A 30 -4.07 3.59 9.51
CA LEU A 30 -2.62 3.46 9.37
C LEU A 30 -2.20 3.41 7.89
N ASN A 31 -2.89 2.62 7.08
CA ASN A 31 -2.59 2.55 5.65
C ASN A 31 -2.96 3.86 4.91
N ALA A 32 -3.97 4.58 5.38
CA ALA A 32 -4.29 5.91 4.88
C ALA A 32 -3.18 6.92 5.21
N MET A 33 -2.62 6.85 6.42
CA MET A 33 -1.45 7.65 6.78
C MET A 33 -0.23 7.31 5.94
N ASP A 34 0.05 6.02 5.70
CA ASP A 34 1.13 5.61 4.79
C ASP A 34 0.97 6.23 3.41
N GLY A 35 -0.26 6.23 2.86
CA GLY A 35 -0.56 6.84 1.56
C GLY A 35 -0.31 8.34 1.54
N PHE A 36 -0.74 9.05 2.58
CA PHE A 36 -0.47 10.48 2.73
C PHE A 36 1.03 10.76 2.88
N ASP A 37 1.70 10.03 3.77
CA ASP A 37 3.12 10.20 4.07
C ASP A 37 3.99 10.05 2.83
N VAL A 38 3.76 8.96 2.07
CA VAL A 38 4.50 8.70 0.82
C VAL A 38 4.33 9.84 -0.17
N LEU A 39 3.19 10.52 -0.21
CA LEU A 39 2.95 11.62 -1.15
C LEU A 39 3.21 13.00 -0.56
N SER A 40 3.43 13.14 0.73
CA SER A 40 3.69 14.42 1.39
C SER A 40 4.83 15.20 0.72
N ILE A 41 5.91 14.52 0.35
CA ILE A 41 7.05 15.10 -0.36
C ILE A 41 6.68 15.57 -1.78
N ALA A 42 5.72 14.89 -2.46
CA ALA A 42 5.25 15.30 -3.77
C ALA A 42 4.42 16.59 -3.68
N PHE A 43 3.54 16.70 -2.69
CA PHE A 43 2.80 17.94 -2.41
C PHE A 43 3.73 19.11 -2.08
N ALA A 44 4.79 18.86 -1.31
CA ALA A 44 5.77 19.85 -0.91
C ALA A 44 6.78 20.20 -2.01
N SER A 45 6.95 19.35 -3.04
CA SER A 45 8.03 19.43 -4.02
C SER A 45 8.15 20.75 -4.77
N PRO A 46 7.06 21.47 -5.15
CA PRO A 46 7.19 22.78 -5.77
C PRO A 46 7.81 23.82 -4.84
N GLY A 47 7.38 23.85 -3.58
CA GLY A 47 7.93 24.76 -2.57
C GLY A 47 9.39 24.48 -2.24
N ILE A 48 9.75 23.18 -2.13
CA ILE A 48 11.14 22.74 -1.91
C ILE A 48 12.03 23.16 -3.09
N ALA A 49 11.58 22.94 -4.32
CA ALA A 49 12.33 23.31 -5.51
C ALA A 49 12.53 24.83 -5.63
N ALA A 50 11.50 25.63 -5.27
CA ALA A 50 11.57 27.08 -5.29
C ALA A 50 12.50 27.63 -4.21
N GLU A 51 12.42 27.10 -2.96
CA GLU A 51 13.22 27.59 -1.84
C GLU A 51 14.72 27.35 -2.02
N TRP A 52 15.09 26.19 -2.58
CA TRP A 52 16.51 25.81 -2.69
C TRP A 52 17.06 25.83 -4.11
N GLY A 53 16.27 26.24 -5.10
CA GLY A 53 16.70 26.30 -6.50
C GLY A 53 17.11 24.93 -7.07
N ILE A 54 16.49 23.85 -6.64
CA ILE A 54 16.91 22.50 -7.00
C ILE A 54 16.47 22.19 -8.44
N PRO A 55 17.38 21.74 -9.33
CA PRO A 55 17.03 21.28 -10.67
C PRO A 55 16.19 19.98 -10.59
N SER A 56 15.45 19.68 -11.65
CA SER A 56 14.56 18.47 -11.68
C SER A 56 15.31 17.17 -11.39
N SER A 57 16.56 17.04 -11.84
CA SER A 57 17.38 15.86 -11.55
C SER A 57 17.65 15.69 -10.04
N GLY A 58 18.00 16.78 -9.34
CA GLY A 58 18.20 16.79 -7.90
C GLY A 58 16.90 16.56 -7.14
N LEU A 59 15.79 17.17 -7.58
CA LEU A 59 14.47 16.97 -7.00
C LEU A 59 14.01 15.49 -7.13
N GLY A 60 14.27 14.86 -8.27
CA GLY A 60 13.99 13.45 -8.49
C GLY A 60 14.69 12.54 -7.46
N VAL A 61 15.95 12.85 -7.13
CA VAL A 61 16.68 12.12 -6.07
C VAL A 61 15.99 12.31 -4.72
N VAL A 62 15.64 13.53 -4.34
CA VAL A 62 14.93 13.82 -3.07
C VAL A 62 13.60 13.05 -2.99
N LEU A 63 12.83 13.04 -4.08
CA LEU A 63 11.55 12.30 -4.17
C LEU A 63 11.70 10.79 -4.06
N SER A 64 12.88 10.25 -4.38
CA SER A 64 13.19 8.81 -4.31
C SER A 64 13.63 8.34 -2.92
N MET A 65 14.18 9.22 -2.09
CA MET A 65 14.85 8.83 -0.83
C MET A 65 13.93 8.09 0.15
N GLU A 66 12.70 8.53 0.26
CA GLU A 66 11.72 7.86 1.10
C GLU A 66 11.39 6.44 0.61
N LEU A 67 11.26 6.26 -0.71
CA LEU A 67 10.97 4.96 -1.31
C LEU A 67 12.13 3.97 -1.11
N ILE A 68 13.36 4.48 -1.12
CA ILE A 68 14.55 3.73 -0.72
C ILE A 68 14.44 3.32 0.76
N GLY A 69 14.11 4.27 1.64
CA GLY A 69 13.86 3.99 3.06
C GLY A 69 12.80 2.92 3.26
N MET A 70 11.69 2.99 2.52
CA MET A 70 10.61 1.99 2.56
C MET A 70 11.07 0.60 2.12
N ALA A 71 11.90 0.51 1.09
CA ALA A 71 12.45 -0.77 0.64
C ALA A 71 13.27 -1.44 1.75
N PHE A 72 14.18 -0.71 2.37
CA PHE A 72 14.94 -1.20 3.52
C PHE A 72 14.05 -1.51 4.72
N GLY A 73 13.12 -0.61 5.07
CA GLY A 73 12.20 -0.77 6.19
C GLY A 73 11.36 -2.04 6.08
N SER A 74 10.84 -2.36 4.90
CA SER A 74 10.03 -3.55 4.70
C SER A 74 10.81 -4.86 4.86
N VAL A 75 12.09 -4.88 4.48
CA VAL A 75 12.96 -6.06 4.62
C VAL A 75 13.39 -6.24 6.08
N PHE A 76 13.92 -5.17 6.70
CA PHE A 76 14.47 -5.26 8.05
C PHE A 76 13.38 -5.28 9.12
N LEU A 77 12.42 -4.35 9.08
CA LEU A 77 11.38 -4.24 10.10
C LEU A 77 10.26 -5.27 9.95
N GLY A 78 10.03 -5.81 8.75
CA GLY A 78 9.16 -6.97 8.56
C GLY A 78 9.67 -8.18 9.35
N GLY A 79 10.98 -8.45 9.31
CA GLY A 79 11.62 -9.49 10.14
C GLY A 79 11.59 -9.18 11.63
N VAL A 80 11.62 -7.90 12.02
CA VAL A 80 11.49 -7.47 13.42
C VAL A 80 10.08 -7.77 13.94
N ALA A 81 9.02 -7.49 13.14
CA ALA A 81 7.64 -7.81 13.50
C ALA A 81 7.42 -9.30 13.81
N ASP A 82 8.14 -10.19 13.13
CA ASP A 82 8.11 -11.62 13.41
C ASP A 82 8.86 -12.02 14.69
N LYS A 83 9.82 -11.21 15.14
CA LYS A 83 10.62 -11.48 16.34
C LYS A 83 9.99 -10.90 17.61
N ILE A 84 9.62 -9.62 17.59
CA ILE A 84 9.16 -8.88 18.78
C ILE A 84 7.63 -8.77 18.91
N GLY A 85 6.89 -9.05 17.84
CA GLY A 85 5.43 -8.96 17.78
C GLY A 85 4.92 -7.82 16.89
N ARG A 86 3.60 -7.86 16.61
CA ARG A 86 2.96 -6.90 15.69
C ARG A 86 2.80 -5.54 16.35
N ARG A 87 2.27 -5.53 17.58
CA ARG A 87 1.96 -4.30 18.33
C ARG A 87 3.19 -3.42 18.59
N PRO A 88 4.31 -3.90 19.15
CA PRO A 88 5.50 -3.07 19.36
C PRO A 88 6.12 -2.59 18.05
N THR A 89 6.02 -3.37 16.97
CA THR A 89 6.48 -2.93 15.63
C THR A 89 5.64 -1.77 15.10
N LEU A 90 4.30 -1.84 15.18
CA LEU A 90 3.42 -0.73 14.79
C LEU A 90 3.74 0.55 15.56
N ILE A 91 3.89 0.44 16.89
CA ILE A 91 4.23 1.57 17.76
C ILE A 91 5.58 2.17 17.38
N GLY A 92 6.60 1.33 17.20
CA GLY A 92 7.94 1.76 16.81
C GLY A 92 7.95 2.46 15.43
N CYS A 93 7.23 1.91 14.46
CA CYS A 93 7.10 2.51 13.12
C CYS A 93 6.41 3.88 13.18
N LEU A 94 5.31 4.03 13.94
CA LEU A 94 4.64 5.32 14.12
C LEU A 94 5.56 6.37 14.76
N ILE A 95 6.35 5.98 15.76
CA ILE A 95 7.32 6.88 16.41
C ILE A 95 8.37 7.34 15.40
N VAL A 96 8.93 6.40 14.61
CA VAL A 96 9.93 6.71 13.57
C VAL A 96 9.34 7.66 12.52
N MET A 97 8.11 7.39 12.05
CA MET A 97 7.42 8.25 11.07
C MET A 97 7.17 9.65 11.65
N ALA A 98 6.62 9.76 12.87
CA ALA A 98 6.35 11.05 13.50
C ALA A 98 7.63 11.88 13.69
N ILE A 99 8.71 11.28 14.20
CA ILE A 99 10.01 11.94 14.36
C ILE A 99 10.57 12.35 13.01
N GLY A 100 10.51 11.49 12.00
CA GLY A 100 10.99 11.78 10.65
C GLY A 100 10.25 12.95 10.02
N MET A 101 8.93 13.02 10.15
CA MET A 101 8.10 14.13 9.66
C MET A 101 8.44 15.44 10.37
N VAL A 102 8.56 15.43 11.71
CA VAL A 102 9.02 16.62 12.46
C VAL A 102 10.42 17.03 12.02
N GLY A 103 11.32 16.06 11.81
CA GLY A 103 12.67 16.31 11.34
C GLY A 103 12.72 17.00 9.97
N VAL A 104 11.87 16.56 9.03
CA VAL A 104 11.71 17.25 7.73
C VAL A 104 11.20 18.68 7.93
N ALA A 105 10.17 18.87 8.75
CA ALA A 105 9.54 20.17 8.93
C ALA A 105 10.44 21.19 9.66
N ALA A 106 11.12 20.74 10.74
CA ALA A 106 11.86 21.61 11.64
C ALA A 106 13.36 21.71 11.33
N ALA A 107 13.97 20.63 10.83
CA ALA A 107 15.44 20.52 10.73
C ALA A 107 15.97 20.41 9.29
N ALA A 108 15.12 20.35 8.26
CA ALA A 108 15.58 20.30 6.87
C ALA A 108 16.03 21.70 6.42
N VAL A 109 17.34 21.94 6.43
CA VAL A 109 17.97 23.20 6.02
C VAL A 109 18.52 23.14 4.59
N ASN A 110 18.61 21.96 4.00
CA ASN A 110 19.07 21.73 2.64
C ASN A 110 18.54 20.37 2.13
N PRO A 111 18.64 20.09 0.80
CA PRO A 111 18.13 18.84 0.19
C PRO A 111 18.75 17.57 0.77
N VAL A 112 20.00 17.60 1.23
CA VAL A 112 20.69 16.42 1.78
C VAL A 112 20.09 16.05 3.13
N VAL A 113 19.93 17.02 4.03
CA VAL A 113 19.32 16.79 5.36
C VAL A 113 17.87 16.35 5.22
N LEU A 114 17.11 16.96 4.28
CA LEU A 114 15.76 16.53 3.96
C LEU A 114 15.75 15.07 3.49
N SER A 115 16.65 14.68 2.59
CA SER A 115 16.77 13.31 2.09
C SER A 115 17.03 12.29 3.21
N ILE A 116 17.90 12.63 4.16
CA ILE A 116 18.18 11.77 5.34
C ILE A 116 16.91 11.56 6.16
N TRP A 117 16.17 12.63 6.48
CA TRP A 117 14.91 12.52 7.20
C TRP A 117 13.84 11.72 6.42
N ARG A 118 13.81 11.85 5.08
CA ARG A 118 12.90 11.07 4.24
C ARG A 118 13.25 9.58 4.22
N ILE A 119 14.55 9.21 4.18
CA ILE A 119 14.96 7.81 4.34
C ILE A 119 14.51 7.29 5.70
N PHE A 120 14.71 8.07 6.76
CA PHE A 120 14.32 7.69 8.12
C PHE A 120 12.79 7.49 8.23
N THR A 121 11.98 8.41 7.70
CA THR A 121 10.50 8.24 7.64
C THR A 121 10.14 6.99 6.85
N GLY A 122 10.79 6.80 5.69
CA GLY A 122 10.55 5.65 4.81
C GLY A 122 10.81 4.30 5.50
N LEU A 123 11.84 4.20 6.36
CA LEU A 123 12.07 3.00 7.18
C LEU A 123 10.82 2.66 8.01
N GLY A 124 10.24 3.66 8.67
CA GLY A 124 9.00 3.48 9.45
C GLY A 124 7.83 3.01 8.60
N ILE A 125 7.59 3.65 7.44
CA ILE A 125 6.51 3.30 6.51
C ILE A 125 6.67 1.86 6.00
N GLY A 126 7.89 1.46 5.62
CA GLY A 126 8.17 0.10 5.13
C GLY A 126 7.85 -0.99 6.16
N GLY A 127 8.21 -0.76 7.42
CA GLY A 127 7.88 -1.65 8.53
C GLY A 127 6.39 -1.66 8.87
N MET A 128 5.76 -0.48 8.86
CA MET A 128 4.33 -0.29 9.11
C MET A 128 3.49 -1.11 8.15
N LEU A 129 3.74 -1.01 6.85
CA LEU A 129 2.99 -1.73 5.83
C LEU A 129 3.01 -3.25 6.04
N SER A 130 4.17 -3.80 6.41
CA SER A 130 4.30 -5.23 6.69
C SER A 130 3.52 -5.65 7.93
N ALA A 131 3.60 -4.87 9.02
CA ALA A 131 2.92 -5.15 10.27
C ALA A 131 1.39 -4.97 10.16
N THR A 132 0.93 -3.93 9.44
CA THR A 132 -0.50 -3.63 9.25
C THR A 132 -1.20 -4.73 8.47
N ASN A 133 -0.56 -5.26 7.40
CA ASN A 133 -1.09 -6.41 6.64
C ASN A 133 -1.25 -7.66 7.53
N ALA A 134 -0.28 -7.93 8.40
CA ALA A 134 -0.38 -9.04 9.35
C ALA A 134 -1.54 -8.81 10.34
N VAL A 135 -1.62 -7.62 10.95
CA VAL A 135 -2.66 -7.30 11.94
C VAL A 135 -4.05 -7.43 11.34
N VAL A 136 -4.34 -6.82 10.17
CA VAL A 136 -5.68 -6.93 9.57
C VAL A 136 -6.09 -8.37 9.31
N SER A 137 -5.15 -9.23 8.88
CA SER A 137 -5.44 -10.64 8.61
C SER A 137 -5.59 -11.48 9.88
N GLU A 138 -4.79 -11.19 10.92
CA GLU A 138 -4.74 -11.93 12.19
C GLU A 138 -5.87 -11.55 13.17
N PHE A 139 -6.52 -10.39 12.97
CA PHE A 139 -7.68 -9.94 13.74
C PHE A 139 -9.02 -10.10 13.01
N SER A 140 -9.01 -10.54 11.76
CA SER A 140 -10.24 -10.79 10.98
C SER A 140 -10.58 -12.28 10.94
N ASN A 141 -11.87 -12.63 11.07
CA ASN A 141 -12.34 -14.00 10.91
C ASN A 141 -12.33 -14.41 9.42
N ASN A 142 -12.40 -15.72 9.15
CA ASN A 142 -12.33 -16.26 7.80
C ASN A 142 -13.41 -15.69 6.86
N ARG A 143 -14.60 -15.36 7.38
CA ARG A 143 -15.73 -14.81 6.62
C ARG A 143 -15.45 -13.40 6.12
N HIS A 144 -14.85 -12.51 6.94
CA HIS A 144 -14.66 -11.10 6.64
C HIS A 144 -13.22 -10.73 6.25
N ARG A 145 -12.25 -11.64 6.40
CA ARG A 145 -10.82 -11.37 6.19
C ARG A 145 -10.52 -10.72 4.83
N LYS A 146 -11.09 -11.26 3.74
CA LYS A 146 -10.89 -10.70 2.40
C LYS A 146 -11.41 -9.27 2.30
N PHE A 147 -12.58 -9.00 2.89
CA PHE A 147 -13.17 -7.67 2.92
C PHE A 147 -12.33 -6.69 3.75
N CYS A 148 -11.90 -7.08 4.95
CA CYS A 148 -11.08 -6.25 5.84
C CYS A 148 -9.74 -5.88 5.20
N ILE A 149 -9.06 -6.83 4.55
CA ILE A 149 -7.82 -6.58 3.81
C ILE A 149 -8.07 -5.61 2.64
N SER A 150 -9.17 -5.80 1.88
CA SER A 150 -9.50 -4.90 0.78
C SER A 150 -9.77 -3.47 1.27
N MET A 151 -10.50 -3.31 2.37
CA MET A 151 -10.73 -1.99 2.98
C MET A 151 -9.43 -1.32 3.43
N MET A 152 -8.53 -2.09 4.04
CA MET A 152 -7.22 -1.57 4.43
C MET A 152 -6.43 -1.07 3.20
N VAL A 153 -6.40 -1.84 2.11
CA VAL A 153 -5.65 -1.46 0.88
C VAL A 153 -6.22 -0.19 0.25
N ILE A 154 -7.56 -0.03 0.22
CA ILE A 154 -8.21 1.19 -0.29
C ILE A 154 -7.89 2.41 0.60
N GLY A 155 -7.56 2.19 1.87
CA GLY A 155 -7.10 3.25 2.77
C GLY A 155 -5.97 4.08 2.18
N TYR A 156 -4.99 3.45 1.52
CA TYR A 156 -3.82 4.13 0.96
C TYR A 156 -4.17 5.28 -0.01
N PRO A 157 -4.86 5.04 -1.13
CA PRO A 157 -5.22 6.12 -2.06
C PRO A 157 -6.25 7.11 -1.46
N LEU A 158 -7.13 6.66 -0.55
CA LEU A 158 -8.04 7.56 0.15
C LEU A 158 -7.29 8.52 1.07
N GLY A 159 -6.32 8.03 1.85
CA GLY A 159 -5.49 8.85 2.72
C GLY A 159 -4.63 9.84 1.94
N ALA A 160 -4.03 9.39 0.83
CA ALA A 160 -3.30 10.24 -0.10
C ALA A 160 -4.19 11.33 -0.71
N GLY A 161 -5.41 11.00 -1.11
CA GLY A 161 -6.36 11.95 -1.69
C GLY A 161 -6.90 12.93 -0.64
N ILE A 162 -7.55 12.43 0.41
CA ILE A 162 -8.16 13.27 1.45
C ILE A 162 -7.09 14.08 2.20
N GLY A 163 -6.03 13.41 2.66
CA GLY A 163 -4.91 14.07 3.32
C GLY A 163 -4.22 15.08 2.40
N GLY A 164 -4.12 14.78 1.09
CA GLY A 164 -3.59 15.67 0.08
C GLY A 164 -4.41 16.94 -0.12
N LEU A 165 -5.75 16.88 -0.06
CA LEU A 165 -6.60 18.08 -0.09
C LEU A 165 -6.33 18.99 1.11
N PHE A 166 -6.22 18.42 2.32
CA PHE A 166 -5.83 19.18 3.50
C PHE A 166 -4.42 19.76 3.38
N ALA A 167 -3.44 18.96 2.96
CA ALA A 167 -2.08 19.43 2.75
C ALA A 167 -2.02 20.59 1.75
N SER A 168 -2.73 20.47 0.63
CA SER A 168 -2.78 21.51 -0.41
C SER A 168 -3.34 22.83 0.13
N SER A 169 -4.36 22.79 0.98
CA SER A 169 -4.91 24.00 1.62
C SER A 169 -3.93 24.66 2.60
N LEU A 170 -3.00 23.91 3.20
CA LEU A 170 -2.01 24.43 4.14
C LEU A 170 -0.79 25.05 3.42
N ILE A 171 -0.48 24.63 2.20
CA ILE A 171 0.71 25.10 1.46
C ILE A 171 0.65 26.61 1.20
N GLY A 172 -0.52 27.14 0.82
CA GLY A 172 -0.68 28.57 0.52
C GLY A 172 -0.32 29.47 1.71
N PRO A 173 -1.00 29.35 2.86
CA PRO A 173 -0.78 30.23 4.00
C PRO A 173 0.48 29.91 4.83
N TYR A 174 0.93 28.63 4.88
CA TYR A 174 1.98 28.20 5.82
C TYR A 174 3.20 27.59 5.15
N GLY A 175 3.23 27.50 3.82
CA GLY A 175 4.33 26.92 3.05
C GLY A 175 4.40 25.39 3.12
N TRP A 176 5.36 24.83 2.41
CA TRP A 176 5.50 23.38 2.23
C TRP A 176 5.80 22.60 3.51
N ARG A 177 6.44 23.22 4.51
CA ARG A 177 6.75 22.59 5.80
C ARG A 177 5.51 22.21 6.59
N ALA A 178 4.41 22.95 6.41
CA ALA A 178 3.14 22.65 7.05
C ALA A 178 2.57 21.27 6.70
N VAL A 179 2.85 20.76 5.51
CA VAL A 179 2.46 19.40 5.08
C VAL A 179 3.04 18.35 6.03
N PHE A 180 4.30 18.50 6.40
CA PHE A 180 5.00 17.57 7.28
C PHE A 180 4.59 17.72 8.75
N TYR A 181 4.36 18.95 9.23
CA TYR A 181 3.77 19.16 10.57
C TYR A 181 2.37 18.55 10.69
N PHE A 182 1.54 18.68 9.66
CA PHE A 182 0.24 18.06 9.59
C PHE A 182 0.34 16.53 9.64
N GLY A 183 1.23 15.93 8.84
CA GLY A 183 1.50 14.50 8.86
C GLY A 183 1.97 14.01 10.23
N ALA A 184 2.93 14.71 10.84
CA ALA A 184 3.43 14.40 12.17
C ALA A 184 2.32 14.45 13.24
N ALA A 185 1.45 15.45 13.17
CA ALA A 185 0.33 15.61 14.12
C ALA A 185 -0.63 14.42 14.04
N ILE A 186 -1.06 14.03 12.83
CA ILE A 186 -1.99 12.90 12.67
C ILE A 186 -1.32 11.59 13.04
N THR A 187 -0.07 11.36 12.63
CA THR A 187 0.69 10.15 13.00
C THR A 187 0.83 10.03 14.52
N SER A 188 1.12 11.16 15.20
CA SER A 188 1.21 11.20 16.65
C SER A 188 -0.15 10.97 17.34
N LEU A 189 -1.26 11.43 16.74
CA LEU A 189 -2.61 11.21 17.24
C LEU A 189 -3.05 9.74 17.13
N LEU A 190 -2.54 8.99 16.13
CA LEU A 190 -2.82 7.57 16.00
C LEU A 190 -2.08 6.71 17.05
N LEU A 191 -0.96 7.18 17.57
CA LEU A 191 -0.14 6.43 18.52
C LEU A 191 -0.91 6.01 19.78
N PRO A 192 -1.60 6.92 20.53
CA PRO A 192 -2.40 6.51 21.68
C PRO A 192 -3.55 5.56 21.28
N ALA A 193 -4.17 5.74 20.12
CA ALA A 193 -5.21 4.84 19.64
C ALA A 193 -4.69 3.40 19.46
N ILE A 194 -3.50 3.23 18.86
CA ILE A 194 -2.87 1.91 18.70
C ILE A 194 -2.49 1.32 20.06
N ILE A 195 -1.93 2.12 20.97
CA ILE A 195 -1.56 1.66 22.33
C ILE A 195 -2.81 1.17 23.09
N LEU A 196 -3.91 1.90 23.00
CA LEU A 196 -5.13 1.63 23.77
C LEU A 196 -5.95 0.47 23.16
N PHE A 197 -6.12 0.42 21.85
CA PHE A 197 -7.09 -0.48 21.22
C PHE A 197 -6.47 -1.73 20.58
N VAL A 198 -5.23 -1.68 20.11
CA VAL A 198 -4.61 -2.84 19.44
C VAL A 198 -3.88 -3.71 20.46
N PRO A 199 -4.39 -4.93 20.78
CA PRO A 199 -3.63 -5.90 21.57
C PRO A 199 -2.54 -6.57 20.72
N GLU A 200 -1.68 -7.39 21.35
CA GLU A 200 -0.75 -8.21 20.59
C GLU A 200 -1.48 -9.33 19.84
N SER A 201 -0.95 -9.70 18.68
CA SER A 201 -1.53 -10.74 17.84
C SER A 201 -1.55 -12.09 18.54
N ILE A 202 -2.74 -12.69 18.59
CA ILE A 202 -2.96 -14.04 19.13
C ILE A 202 -2.27 -15.10 18.25
N HIS A 203 -2.28 -14.92 16.93
CA HIS A 203 -1.59 -15.79 15.99
C HIS A 203 -0.07 -15.79 16.23
N TRP A 204 0.51 -14.60 16.45
CA TRP A 204 1.93 -14.48 16.78
C TRP A 204 2.26 -15.08 18.13
N LEU A 205 1.47 -14.77 19.17
CA LEU A 205 1.67 -15.29 20.53
C LEU A 205 1.57 -16.82 20.57
N ALA A 206 0.59 -17.41 19.88
CA ALA A 206 0.40 -18.86 19.83
C ALA A 206 1.51 -19.57 19.05
N ARG A 207 2.08 -18.91 18.02
CA ARG A 207 3.16 -19.48 17.20
C ARG A 207 4.54 -19.35 17.83
N LYS A 208 4.84 -18.21 18.46
CA LYS A 208 6.17 -17.92 19.03
C LYS A 208 6.31 -18.35 20.48
N GLN A 209 5.22 -18.38 21.22
CA GLN A 209 5.16 -18.73 22.64
C GLN A 209 6.29 -18.08 23.48
N PRO A 210 6.36 -16.73 23.50
CA PRO A 210 7.32 -16.05 24.35
C PRO A 210 7.01 -16.30 25.84
N ALA A 211 7.85 -15.80 26.75
CA ALA A 211 7.60 -15.89 28.20
C ALA A 211 6.17 -15.41 28.53
N ASN A 212 5.46 -16.15 29.38
CA ASN A 212 4.06 -15.92 29.78
C ASN A 212 3.07 -15.87 28.59
N ALA A 213 3.32 -16.67 27.53
CA ALA A 213 2.50 -16.65 26.31
C ALA A 213 1.02 -16.94 26.58
N LEU A 214 0.70 -17.90 27.45
CA LEU A 214 -0.70 -18.23 27.79
C LEU A 214 -1.43 -17.04 28.44
N GLU A 215 -0.79 -16.36 29.37
CA GLU A 215 -1.35 -15.19 30.04
C GLU A 215 -1.56 -14.03 29.02
N ARG A 216 -0.58 -13.79 28.15
CA ARG A 216 -0.65 -12.76 27.10
C ARG A 216 -1.72 -13.07 26.05
N VAL A 217 -1.88 -14.34 25.66
CA VAL A 217 -2.97 -14.78 24.74
C VAL A 217 -4.30 -14.51 25.40
N ASN A 218 -4.49 -14.91 26.66
CA ASN A 218 -5.73 -14.71 27.40
C ASN A 218 -6.05 -13.23 27.65
N ALA A 219 -5.04 -12.40 27.89
CA ALA A 219 -5.20 -10.95 27.99
C ALA A 219 -5.67 -10.35 26.65
N SER A 220 -5.10 -10.81 25.53
CA SER A 220 -5.52 -10.37 24.19
C SER A 220 -6.93 -10.86 23.84
N LEU A 221 -7.26 -12.13 24.10
CA LEU A 221 -8.62 -12.69 23.89
C LEU A 221 -9.67 -11.92 24.70
N LYS A 222 -9.40 -11.71 25.98
CA LYS A 222 -10.31 -10.92 26.86
C LYS A 222 -10.51 -9.50 26.35
N LYS A 223 -9.42 -8.85 25.89
CA LYS A 223 -9.47 -7.48 25.38
C LYS A 223 -10.34 -7.38 24.13
N ILE A 224 -10.31 -8.38 23.25
CA ILE A 224 -11.16 -8.40 22.04
C ILE A 224 -12.53 -9.04 22.28
N GLY A 225 -12.86 -9.47 23.51
CA GLY A 225 -14.18 -9.95 23.88
C GLY A 225 -14.43 -11.43 23.58
N HIS A 226 -13.38 -12.26 23.50
CA HIS A 226 -13.48 -13.71 23.33
C HIS A 226 -13.15 -14.48 24.60
N GLU A 227 -13.53 -15.76 24.63
CA GLU A 227 -13.27 -16.68 25.75
C GLU A 227 -11.77 -16.99 25.87
N THR A 228 -11.29 -17.14 27.10
CA THR A 228 -9.93 -17.53 27.41
C THR A 228 -9.69 -19.02 27.23
N ILE A 229 -8.44 -19.42 27.06
CA ILE A 229 -8.03 -20.81 26.91
C ILE A 229 -7.25 -21.30 28.14
N SER A 230 -7.28 -22.61 28.38
CA SER A 230 -6.58 -23.25 29.52
C SER A 230 -5.14 -23.63 29.20
N ALA A 231 -4.80 -23.89 27.95
CA ALA A 231 -3.45 -24.26 27.52
C ALA A 231 -3.18 -23.82 26.07
N LEU A 232 -1.90 -23.61 25.73
CA LEU A 232 -1.47 -23.30 24.37
C LEU A 232 -1.38 -24.56 23.51
N PRO A 233 -1.60 -24.46 22.18
CA PRO A 233 -1.35 -25.55 21.26
C PRO A 233 0.13 -25.93 21.23
N ALA A 234 0.43 -27.21 20.92
CA ALA A 234 1.81 -27.63 20.73
C ALA A 234 2.47 -26.87 19.57
N LEU A 235 3.73 -26.50 19.72
CA LEU A 235 4.49 -25.89 18.64
C LEU A 235 4.64 -26.88 17.47
N PRO A 236 4.45 -26.45 16.22
CA PRO A 236 4.67 -27.31 15.06
C PRO A 236 6.14 -27.72 14.99
N THR A 237 6.40 -29.02 14.98
CA THR A 237 7.74 -29.61 15.08
C THR A 237 8.58 -29.48 13.81
N ASN A 238 8.01 -29.12 12.66
CA ASN A 238 8.74 -28.97 11.40
C ASN A 238 8.03 -27.96 10.46
N GLU A 239 8.34 -26.69 10.59
CA GLU A 239 8.13 -25.76 9.45
C GLU A 239 9.35 -25.90 8.51
N ALA A 240 9.17 -26.54 7.36
CA ALA A 240 10.18 -26.56 6.29
C ALA A 240 10.60 -25.09 5.99
N LYS A 241 11.89 -24.79 6.11
CA LYS A 241 12.44 -23.47 5.77
C LYS A 241 12.20 -23.25 4.28
N LYS A 242 11.29 -22.34 3.96
CA LYS A 242 11.01 -21.92 2.59
C LYS A 242 12.19 -21.09 2.08
N SER A 243 12.75 -21.49 0.95
CA SER A 243 13.88 -20.80 0.33
C SER A 243 13.40 -19.88 -0.78
N ILE A 244 14.09 -18.75 -0.98
CA ILE A 244 13.90 -17.90 -2.17
C ILE A 244 14.21 -18.71 -3.45
N GLY A 245 15.08 -19.70 -3.39
CA GLY A 245 15.38 -20.61 -4.51
C GLY A 245 14.15 -21.34 -5.05
N ASP A 246 13.16 -21.64 -4.22
CA ASP A 246 11.98 -22.40 -4.62
C ASP A 246 11.13 -21.67 -5.68
N ILE A 247 11.10 -20.32 -5.67
CA ILE A 247 10.39 -19.52 -6.67
C ILE A 247 11.13 -19.46 -8.02
N PHE A 248 12.40 -19.85 -8.07
CA PHE A 248 13.20 -19.95 -9.30
C PHE A 248 13.34 -21.38 -9.80
N SER A 249 12.57 -22.32 -9.24
CA SER A 249 12.48 -23.68 -9.78
C SER A 249 12.12 -23.67 -11.28
N PRO A 250 12.48 -24.70 -12.06
CA PRO A 250 12.18 -24.76 -13.50
C PRO A 250 10.71 -24.50 -13.85
N ALA A 251 9.79 -24.90 -12.97
CA ALA A 251 8.35 -24.72 -13.14
C ALA A 251 7.88 -23.26 -12.90
N LEU A 252 8.54 -22.51 -12.01
CA LEU A 252 8.09 -21.19 -11.56
C LEU A 252 8.96 -20.03 -12.04
N ARG A 253 10.19 -20.28 -12.49
CA ARG A 253 11.15 -19.24 -12.88
C ARG A 253 10.59 -18.23 -13.88
N MET A 254 9.87 -18.72 -14.90
CA MET A 254 9.30 -17.86 -15.93
C MET A 254 8.17 -17.00 -15.36
N THR A 255 7.30 -17.58 -14.55
CA THR A 255 6.25 -16.83 -13.82
C THR A 255 6.88 -15.77 -12.93
N THR A 256 7.89 -16.11 -12.13
CA THR A 256 8.60 -15.18 -11.26
C THR A 256 9.19 -14.01 -12.03
N ILE A 257 9.90 -14.29 -13.14
CA ILE A 257 10.54 -13.25 -13.96
C ILE A 257 9.48 -12.33 -14.60
N LEU A 258 8.48 -12.91 -15.28
CA LEU A 258 7.48 -12.12 -16.01
C LEU A 258 6.64 -11.24 -15.05
N VAL A 259 6.20 -11.80 -13.92
CA VAL A 259 5.37 -11.04 -12.97
C VAL A 259 6.20 -9.95 -12.27
N THR A 260 7.46 -10.26 -11.92
CA THR A 260 8.36 -9.27 -11.31
C THR A 260 8.66 -8.13 -12.27
N LEU A 261 9.00 -8.45 -13.53
CA LEU A 261 9.27 -7.44 -14.55
C LEU A 261 8.04 -6.57 -14.84
N GLY A 262 6.87 -7.20 -15.02
CA GLY A 262 5.62 -6.50 -15.25
C GLY A 262 5.25 -5.57 -14.11
N TYR A 263 5.37 -6.04 -12.87
CA TYR A 263 5.11 -5.21 -11.68
C TYR A 263 6.12 -4.06 -11.56
N PHE A 264 7.42 -4.33 -11.69
CA PHE A 264 8.48 -3.31 -11.64
C PHE A 264 8.25 -2.18 -12.64
N LEU A 265 7.99 -2.52 -13.89
CA LEU A 265 7.82 -1.54 -14.97
C LEU A 265 6.56 -0.70 -14.79
N HIS A 266 5.43 -1.32 -14.40
CA HIS A 266 4.21 -0.56 -14.13
C HIS A 266 4.35 0.36 -12.92
N ILE A 267 5.01 -0.08 -11.86
CA ILE A 267 5.27 0.72 -10.67
C ILE A 267 6.15 1.95 -10.99
N MET A 268 7.08 1.83 -11.93
CA MET A 268 7.82 2.99 -12.43
C MET A 268 6.89 4.02 -13.07
N THR A 269 5.98 3.62 -13.95
CA THR A 269 4.97 4.50 -14.55
C THR A 269 4.09 5.16 -13.48
N PHE A 270 3.61 4.37 -12.53
CA PHE A 270 2.71 4.82 -11.46
C PHE A 270 3.35 5.88 -10.57
N TYR A 271 4.57 5.65 -10.10
CA TYR A 271 5.28 6.61 -9.22
C TYR A 271 5.81 7.84 -9.96
N PHE A 272 6.04 7.77 -11.27
CA PHE A 272 6.32 8.96 -12.07
C PHE A 272 5.21 10.01 -11.89
N LEU A 273 3.98 9.63 -12.15
CA LEU A 273 2.85 10.56 -12.04
C LEU A 273 2.60 11.00 -10.60
N LEU A 274 2.55 10.07 -9.66
CA LEU A 274 2.31 10.40 -8.25
C LEU A 274 3.35 11.38 -7.68
N LYS A 275 4.61 11.28 -8.09
CA LYS A 275 5.67 12.11 -7.54
C LYS A 275 5.89 13.41 -8.30
N TRP A 276 5.58 13.44 -9.59
CA TRP A 276 5.87 14.59 -10.44
C TRP A 276 4.67 15.48 -10.76
N THR A 277 3.43 15.03 -10.60
CA THR A 277 2.22 15.81 -10.92
C THR A 277 2.26 17.22 -10.31
N PRO A 278 2.53 17.47 -9.02
CA PRO A 278 2.53 18.85 -8.50
C PRO A 278 3.59 19.72 -9.15
N ARG A 279 4.79 19.19 -9.42
CA ARG A 279 5.87 19.93 -10.07
C ARG A 279 5.56 20.24 -11.53
N ILE A 280 4.93 19.33 -12.25
CA ILE A 280 4.48 19.51 -13.64
C ILE A 280 3.43 20.63 -13.71
N ILE A 281 2.43 20.58 -12.84
CA ILE A 281 1.35 21.58 -12.80
C ILE A 281 1.87 22.98 -12.43
N THR A 282 2.80 23.06 -11.48
CA THR A 282 3.43 24.36 -11.13
C THR A 282 4.35 24.87 -12.23
N ALA A 283 4.98 24.01 -13.03
CA ALA A 283 5.72 24.43 -14.22
C ALA A 283 4.78 25.04 -15.29
N MET A 284 3.51 24.65 -15.30
CA MET A 284 2.45 25.27 -16.13
C MET A 284 1.91 26.60 -15.55
N SER A 285 2.58 27.17 -14.56
CA SER A 285 2.23 28.45 -13.90
C SER A 285 1.01 28.40 -12.98
N PHE A 286 0.51 27.21 -12.59
CA PHE A 286 -0.53 27.10 -11.59
C PHE A 286 0.07 27.17 -10.15
N PRO A 287 -0.67 27.74 -9.19
CA PRO A 287 -0.24 27.79 -7.78
C PRO A 287 -0.02 26.41 -7.18
N ALA A 288 0.93 26.30 -6.24
CA ALA A 288 1.23 25.03 -5.57
C ALA A 288 0.02 24.36 -4.86
N PRO A 289 -0.92 25.10 -4.22
CA PRO A 289 -2.15 24.50 -3.68
C PRO A 289 -3.03 23.83 -4.73
N GLU A 290 -3.19 24.43 -5.91
CA GLU A 290 -3.96 23.87 -7.02
C GLU A 290 -3.25 22.61 -7.58
N ALA A 291 -1.95 22.68 -7.74
CA ALA A 291 -1.13 21.55 -8.17
C ALA A 291 -1.24 20.33 -7.22
N GLY A 292 -1.24 20.59 -5.92
CA GLY A 292 -1.48 19.57 -4.91
C GLY A 292 -2.90 19.00 -5.00
N THR A 293 -3.89 19.84 -5.22
CA THR A 293 -5.30 19.41 -5.39
C THR A 293 -5.47 18.47 -6.58
N VAL A 294 -4.80 18.72 -7.71
CA VAL A 294 -4.78 17.80 -8.87
C VAL A 294 -4.26 16.43 -8.48
N LEU A 295 -3.14 16.35 -7.73
CA LEU A 295 -2.61 15.07 -7.24
C LEU A 295 -3.58 14.37 -6.28
N ALA A 296 -4.24 15.13 -5.40
CA ALA A 296 -5.21 14.58 -4.47
C ALA A 296 -6.40 13.94 -5.21
N TYR A 297 -6.95 14.61 -6.21
CA TYR A 297 -8.02 14.04 -7.05
C TYR A 297 -7.55 12.83 -7.87
N ALA A 298 -6.30 12.81 -8.36
CA ALA A 298 -5.74 11.63 -9.02
C ALA A 298 -5.77 10.40 -8.09
N ASN A 299 -5.45 10.57 -6.79
CA ASN A 299 -5.51 9.49 -5.82
C ASN A 299 -6.94 9.05 -5.48
N LEU A 300 -7.90 9.99 -5.40
CA LEU A 300 -9.32 9.63 -5.25
C LEU A 300 -9.83 8.86 -6.47
N GLY A 301 -9.43 9.26 -7.68
CA GLY A 301 -9.64 8.47 -8.89
C GLY A 301 -9.03 7.07 -8.79
N GLY A 302 -7.82 6.98 -8.23
CA GLY A 302 -7.15 5.72 -7.97
C GLY A 302 -7.90 4.81 -7.00
N ALA A 303 -8.48 5.35 -5.93
CA ALA A 303 -9.33 4.59 -5.01
C ALA A 303 -10.55 4.00 -5.72
N ALA A 304 -11.22 4.82 -6.55
CA ALA A 304 -12.35 4.36 -7.37
C ALA A 304 -11.94 3.29 -8.38
N GLY A 305 -10.78 3.45 -9.02
CA GLY A 305 -10.22 2.48 -9.99
C GLY A 305 -9.94 1.13 -9.36
N GLY A 306 -9.26 1.10 -8.21
CA GLY A 306 -8.98 -0.14 -7.48
C GLY A 306 -10.25 -0.83 -6.99
N PHE A 307 -11.24 -0.07 -6.51
CA PHE A 307 -12.54 -0.60 -6.09
C PHE A 307 -13.31 -1.22 -7.26
N LEU A 308 -13.42 -0.47 -8.36
CA LEU A 308 -14.16 -0.95 -9.54
C LEU A 308 -13.46 -2.15 -10.19
N PHE A 309 -12.13 -2.17 -10.21
CA PHE A 309 -11.36 -3.34 -10.65
C PHE A 309 -11.78 -4.60 -9.89
N GLY A 310 -11.87 -4.53 -8.56
CA GLY A 310 -12.29 -5.66 -7.73
C GLY A 310 -13.71 -6.18 -8.07
N ILE A 311 -14.62 -5.29 -8.50
CA ILE A 311 -15.95 -5.69 -8.97
C ILE A 311 -15.87 -6.35 -10.34
N LEU A 312 -15.13 -5.74 -11.28
CA LEU A 312 -15.02 -6.19 -12.67
C LEU A 312 -14.37 -7.58 -12.79
N THR A 313 -13.45 -7.93 -11.88
CA THR A 313 -12.84 -9.29 -11.85
C THR A 313 -13.85 -10.42 -11.64
N ARG A 314 -15.07 -10.11 -11.19
CA ARG A 314 -16.15 -11.11 -11.08
C ARG A 314 -16.79 -11.47 -12.43
N TYR A 315 -16.65 -10.60 -13.41
CA TYR A 315 -17.29 -10.71 -14.73
C TYR A 315 -16.28 -10.97 -15.84
N VAL A 316 -15.06 -10.49 -15.67
CA VAL A 316 -13.97 -10.60 -16.65
C VAL A 316 -12.79 -11.28 -16.00
N GLY A 317 -12.14 -12.18 -16.72
CA GLY A 317 -10.95 -12.88 -16.21
C GLY A 317 -9.86 -11.91 -15.76
N LEU A 318 -9.19 -12.23 -14.67
CA LEU A 318 -8.19 -11.38 -14.01
C LEU A 318 -7.08 -10.89 -14.97
N LYS A 319 -6.48 -11.82 -15.73
CA LYS A 319 -5.36 -11.52 -16.63
C LYS A 319 -5.77 -10.58 -17.79
N PRO A 320 -6.82 -10.89 -18.61
CA PRO A 320 -7.20 -10.00 -19.71
C PRO A 320 -7.63 -8.61 -19.22
N LEU A 321 -8.37 -8.53 -18.12
CA LEU A 321 -8.75 -7.25 -17.52
C LEU A 321 -7.53 -6.42 -17.12
N THR A 322 -6.53 -7.03 -16.47
CA THR A 322 -5.30 -6.34 -16.07
C THR A 322 -4.50 -5.85 -17.29
N ILE A 323 -4.41 -6.64 -18.35
CA ILE A 323 -3.73 -6.24 -19.59
C ILE A 323 -4.40 -5.01 -20.21
N VAL A 324 -5.75 -5.02 -20.36
CA VAL A 324 -6.50 -3.88 -20.90
C VAL A 324 -6.25 -2.63 -20.06
N ILE A 325 -6.32 -2.73 -18.74
CA ILE A 325 -6.12 -1.60 -17.84
C ILE A 325 -4.69 -1.05 -17.93
N LEU A 326 -3.68 -1.91 -18.05
CA LEU A 326 -2.28 -1.47 -18.25
C LEU A 326 -2.11 -0.69 -19.56
N VAL A 327 -2.74 -1.15 -20.66
CA VAL A 327 -2.73 -0.43 -21.94
C VAL A 327 -3.44 0.92 -21.81
N MET A 328 -4.62 0.94 -21.18
CA MET A 328 -5.36 2.19 -20.95
C MET A 328 -4.58 3.18 -20.08
N ASN A 329 -3.86 2.67 -19.07
CA ASN A 329 -2.97 3.50 -18.25
C ASN A 329 -1.83 4.11 -19.08
N ALA A 330 -1.18 3.33 -19.95
CA ALA A 330 -0.12 3.84 -20.82
C ALA A 330 -0.62 4.96 -21.75
N VAL A 331 -1.81 4.78 -22.34
CA VAL A 331 -2.47 5.80 -23.16
C VAL A 331 -2.81 7.03 -22.33
N ALA A 332 -3.42 6.85 -21.16
CA ALA A 332 -3.79 7.96 -20.28
C ALA A 332 -2.58 8.82 -19.86
N VAL A 333 -1.45 8.18 -19.54
CA VAL A 333 -0.18 8.85 -19.21
C VAL A 333 0.35 9.66 -20.42
N ALA A 334 0.34 9.06 -21.60
CA ALA A 334 0.80 9.75 -22.82
C ALA A 334 -0.10 10.96 -23.19
N VAL A 335 -1.42 10.85 -22.96
CA VAL A 335 -2.39 11.94 -23.15
C VAL A 335 -2.16 13.04 -22.12
N PHE A 336 -1.98 12.68 -20.83
CA PHE A 336 -1.66 13.65 -19.77
C PHE A 336 -0.42 14.48 -20.10
N GLY A 337 0.63 13.85 -20.66
CA GLY A 337 1.85 14.55 -21.06
C GLY A 337 1.68 15.54 -22.22
N ARG A 338 0.54 15.54 -22.91
CA ARG A 338 0.17 16.44 -24.04
C ARG A 338 -1.07 17.27 -23.76
N SER A 339 -1.53 17.29 -22.50
CA SER A 339 -2.75 18.01 -22.14
C SER A 339 -2.59 19.51 -22.36
N PRO A 340 -3.66 20.22 -22.74
CA PRO A 340 -3.67 21.68 -22.74
C PRO A 340 -3.44 22.24 -21.34
N VAL A 341 -2.92 23.45 -21.25
CA VAL A 341 -2.68 24.15 -19.98
C VAL A 341 -4.00 24.71 -19.44
N GLU A 342 -4.86 23.83 -19.00
CA GLU A 342 -6.18 24.13 -18.43
C GLU A 342 -6.39 23.26 -17.20
N LEU A 343 -6.62 23.86 -16.04
CA LEU A 343 -6.65 23.16 -14.75
C LEU A 343 -7.74 22.08 -14.68
N GLY A 344 -8.92 22.35 -15.26
CA GLY A 344 -10.03 21.40 -15.30
C GLY A 344 -9.67 20.13 -16.09
N THR A 345 -9.13 20.30 -17.28
CA THR A 345 -8.68 19.20 -18.15
C THR A 345 -7.51 18.43 -17.52
N LEU A 346 -6.54 19.13 -16.95
CA LEU A 346 -5.41 18.51 -16.22
C LEU A 346 -5.89 17.67 -15.02
N THR A 347 -6.85 18.19 -14.26
CA THR A 347 -7.45 17.46 -13.14
C THR A 347 -8.18 16.21 -13.61
N LEU A 348 -9.00 16.31 -14.66
CA LEU A 348 -9.72 15.17 -15.21
C LEU A 348 -8.76 14.10 -15.72
N LEU A 349 -7.73 14.47 -16.46
CA LEU A 349 -6.73 13.53 -16.97
C LEU A 349 -5.93 12.90 -15.83
N ALA A 350 -5.59 13.66 -14.80
CA ALA A 350 -4.92 13.12 -13.60
C ALA A 350 -5.80 12.10 -12.87
N VAL A 351 -7.12 12.35 -12.74
CA VAL A 351 -8.10 11.39 -12.20
C VAL A 351 -8.12 10.10 -13.03
N VAL A 352 -8.18 10.22 -14.37
CA VAL A 352 -8.19 9.07 -15.28
C VAL A 352 -6.90 8.25 -15.16
N VAL A 353 -5.75 8.92 -15.10
CA VAL A 353 -4.45 8.26 -14.89
C VAL A 353 -4.39 7.57 -13.54
N GLY A 354 -4.83 8.24 -12.48
CA GLY A 354 -4.92 7.66 -11.14
C GLY A 354 -5.81 6.42 -11.11
N PHE A 355 -6.98 6.52 -11.76
CA PHE A 355 -7.95 5.42 -11.88
C PHE A 355 -7.33 4.18 -12.52
N PHE A 356 -6.80 4.29 -13.72
CA PHE A 356 -6.19 3.16 -14.42
C PHE A 356 -4.89 2.69 -13.75
N GLY A 357 -4.07 3.62 -13.24
CA GLY A 357 -2.83 3.31 -12.56
C GLY A 357 -3.04 2.41 -11.33
N ASN A 358 -3.94 2.80 -10.42
CA ASN A 358 -4.21 2.03 -9.21
C ASN A 358 -5.02 0.76 -9.49
N ALA A 359 -5.91 0.76 -10.49
CA ALA A 359 -6.58 -0.45 -10.96
C ALA A 359 -5.57 -1.47 -11.49
N ALA A 360 -4.54 -1.03 -12.23
CA ALA A 360 -3.46 -1.90 -12.71
C ALA A 360 -2.61 -2.46 -11.55
N VAL A 361 -2.29 -1.65 -10.53
CA VAL A 361 -1.63 -2.13 -9.31
C VAL A 361 -2.45 -3.24 -8.66
N SER A 362 -3.77 -3.04 -8.50
CA SER A 362 -4.68 -4.04 -7.91
C SER A 362 -4.69 -5.34 -8.72
N GLY A 363 -4.69 -5.23 -10.06
CA GLY A 363 -4.61 -6.36 -10.97
C GLY A 363 -3.31 -7.13 -10.84
N LEU A 364 -2.19 -6.43 -10.81
CA LEU A 364 -0.87 -7.03 -10.64
C LEU A 364 -0.70 -7.71 -9.28
N TYR A 365 -1.17 -7.09 -8.18
CA TYR A 365 -1.19 -7.75 -6.86
C TYR A 365 -1.98 -9.06 -6.89
N SER A 366 -3.13 -9.06 -7.55
CA SER A 366 -3.96 -10.25 -7.69
C SER A 366 -3.26 -11.32 -8.54
N ILE A 367 -2.65 -10.95 -9.67
CA ILE A 367 -1.86 -11.87 -10.50
C ILE A 367 -0.69 -12.48 -9.71
N VAL A 368 0.02 -11.68 -8.92
CA VAL A 368 1.09 -12.16 -8.04
C VAL A 368 0.57 -13.17 -7.03
N ALA A 369 -0.58 -12.89 -6.40
CA ALA A 369 -1.16 -13.77 -5.39
C ALA A 369 -1.63 -15.11 -5.96
N TYR A 370 -2.18 -15.12 -7.17
CA TYR A 370 -2.67 -16.35 -7.84
C TYR A 370 -1.59 -17.05 -8.69
N GLY A 371 -0.54 -16.34 -9.10
CA GLY A 371 0.53 -16.88 -9.92
C GLY A 371 1.47 -17.87 -9.21
N PHE A 372 1.46 -17.88 -7.87
CA PHE A 372 2.29 -18.77 -7.07
C PHE A 372 1.47 -19.83 -6.34
N PRO A 373 1.90 -21.12 -6.35
CA PRO A 373 1.32 -22.17 -5.54
C PRO A 373 1.34 -21.82 -4.05
N ALA A 374 0.37 -22.35 -3.29
CA ALA A 374 0.16 -21.99 -1.88
C ALA A 374 1.43 -22.11 -1.01
N HIS A 375 2.27 -23.14 -1.26
CA HIS A 375 3.48 -23.39 -0.47
C HIS A 375 4.59 -22.34 -0.65
N VAL A 376 4.66 -21.63 -1.80
CA VAL A 376 5.66 -20.57 -2.07
C VAL A 376 5.04 -19.18 -2.27
N ARG A 377 3.73 -19.05 -2.19
CA ARG A 377 2.99 -17.81 -2.47
C ARG A 377 3.51 -16.62 -1.67
N ALA A 378 3.71 -16.78 -0.37
CA ALA A 378 4.19 -15.70 0.48
C ALA A 378 5.60 -15.23 0.07
N THR A 379 6.50 -16.18 -0.23
CA THR A 379 7.88 -15.89 -0.68
C THR A 379 7.86 -15.21 -2.05
N GLY A 380 7.07 -15.74 -3.01
CA GLY A 380 6.94 -15.17 -4.36
C GLY A 380 6.34 -13.77 -4.34
N THR A 381 5.26 -13.56 -3.59
CA THR A 381 4.63 -12.25 -3.43
C THR A 381 5.60 -11.23 -2.80
N GLY A 382 6.28 -11.64 -1.73
CA GLY A 382 7.27 -10.78 -1.06
C GLY A 382 8.43 -10.39 -1.97
N PHE A 383 8.94 -11.34 -2.77
CA PHE A 383 10.00 -11.09 -3.73
C PHE A 383 9.56 -10.11 -4.83
N VAL A 384 8.43 -10.35 -5.48
CA VAL A 384 7.90 -9.50 -6.57
C VAL A 384 7.66 -8.08 -6.07
N ILE A 385 7.00 -7.92 -4.93
CA ILE A 385 6.73 -6.58 -4.36
C ILE A 385 8.04 -5.91 -3.92
N GLY A 386 8.96 -6.65 -3.31
CA GLY A 386 10.25 -6.12 -2.89
C GLY A 386 11.08 -5.58 -4.06
N VAL A 387 11.21 -6.34 -5.14
CA VAL A 387 11.90 -5.89 -6.37
C VAL A 387 11.14 -4.72 -7.01
N GLY A 388 9.81 -4.77 -7.06
CA GLY A 388 8.99 -3.69 -7.60
C GLY A 388 9.17 -2.36 -6.87
N ARG A 389 9.46 -2.36 -5.56
CA ARG A 389 9.83 -1.14 -4.82
C ARG A 389 11.10 -0.49 -5.35
N GLY A 390 12.02 -1.28 -5.93
CA GLY A 390 13.15 -0.72 -6.68
C GLY A 390 12.69 0.13 -7.86
N GLY A 391 11.67 -0.30 -8.60
CA GLY A 391 11.03 0.49 -9.67
C GLY A 391 10.43 1.79 -9.15
N ALA A 392 9.73 1.75 -8.01
CA ALA A 392 9.20 2.94 -7.35
C ALA A 392 10.31 3.93 -6.99
N ALA A 393 11.41 3.45 -6.40
CA ALA A 393 12.53 4.27 -5.96
C ALA A 393 13.31 4.90 -7.13
N LEU A 394 13.46 4.18 -8.24
CA LEU A 394 14.16 4.66 -9.43
C LEU A 394 13.31 5.66 -10.23
N SER A 395 12.00 5.52 -10.23
CA SER A 395 11.07 6.28 -11.06
C SER A 395 11.24 7.81 -10.93
N PRO A 396 11.19 8.43 -9.74
CA PRO A 396 11.30 9.88 -9.63
C PRO A 396 12.66 10.40 -10.09
N THR A 397 13.75 9.67 -9.83
CA THR A 397 15.10 10.04 -10.26
C THR A 397 15.24 9.99 -11.77
N ILE A 398 14.79 8.89 -12.41
CA ILE A 398 14.83 8.75 -13.88
C ILE A 398 13.98 9.83 -14.54
N ALA A 399 12.78 10.05 -14.06
CA ALA A 399 11.88 11.08 -14.58
C ALA A 399 12.50 12.49 -14.41
N GLY A 400 13.15 12.77 -13.27
CA GLY A 400 13.83 14.06 -13.03
C GLY A 400 15.00 14.32 -13.98
N ILE A 401 15.77 13.29 -14.31
CA ILE A 401 16.85 13.36 -15.30
C ILE A 401 16.28 13.64 -16.70
N LEU A 402 15.22 12.93 -17.08
CA LEU A 402 14.59 13.07 -18.39
C LEU A 402 13.85 14.40 -18.56
N LEU A 403 13.20 14.91 -17.51
CA LEU A 403 12.55 16.22 -17.53
C LEU A 403 13.58 17.37 -17.62
N GLY A 404 14.74 17.20 -17.01
CA GLY A 404 15.80 18.19 -17.04
C GLY A 404 15.36 19.57 -16.52
N ASN A 405 15.91 20.64 -17.08
CA ASN A 405 15.55 22.02 -16.73
C ASN A 405 14.31 22.53 -17.49
N GLU A 406 13.93 21.88 -18.60
CA GLU A 406 12.83 22.26 -19.48
C GLU A 406 11.64 21.30 -19.29
N VAL A 407 11.05 21.33 -18.09
CA VAL A 407 10.01 20.37 -17.70
C VAL A 407 8.88 20.27 -18.73
N LEU A 408 8.34 21.39 -19.20
CA LEU A 408 7.21 21.41 -20.12
C LEU A 408 7.58 20.97 -21.55
N ALA A 409 8.74 21.36 -22.05
CA ALA A 409 9.21 20.95 -23.37
C ALA A 409 9.46 19.45 -23.44
N ASN A 410 10.00 18.85 -22.39
CA ASN A 410 10.32 17.43 -22.31
C ASN A 410 9.15 16.56 -21.87
N LEU A 411 8.12 17.14 -21.24
CA LEU A 411 6.99 16.39 -20.67
C LEU A 411 6.31 15.41 -21.65
N PRO A 412 5.99 15.79 -22.91
CA PRO A 412 5.34 14.87 -23.84
C PRO A 412 6.17 13.61 -24.12
N THR A 413 7.49 13.78 -24.24
CA THR A 413 8.43 12.68 -24.48
C THR A 413 8.61 11.82 -23.24
N VAL A 414 8.77 12.44 -22.08
CA VAL A 414 8.95 11.75 -20.80
C VAL A 414 7.69 10.96 -20.43
N ALA A 415 6.50 11.53 -20.65
CA ALA A 415 5.24 10.84 -20.40
C ALA A 415 5.10 9.57 -21.26
N ILE A 416 5.54 9.59 -22.53
CA ILE A 416 5.57 8.38 -23.36
C ILE A 416 6.58 7.38 -22.80
N ILE A 417 7.82 7.80 -22.54
CA ILE A 417 8.87 6.90 -22.05
C ILE A 417 8.44 6.23 -20.74
N MET A 418 7.94 7.02 -19.80
CA MET A 418 7.48 6.50 -18.53
C MET A 418 6.19 5.67 -18.65
N GLY A 419 5.29 6.04 -19.57
CA GLY A 419 4.07 5.29 -19.90
C GLY A 419 4.35 3.93 -20.55
N MET A 420 5.45 3.81 -21.30
CA MET A 420 5.92 2.55 -21.86
C MET A 420 6.11 1.45 -20.81
N GLY A 421 6.41 1.82 -19.57
CA GLY A 421 6.49 0.84 -18.47
C GLY A 421 5.21 0.03 -18.31
N SER A 422 4.04 0.68 -18.33
CA SER A 422 2.75 -0.02 -18.27
C SER A 422 2.45 -0.82 -19.55
N LEU A 423 2.82 -0.29 -20.72
CA LEU A 423 2.62 -0.99 -21.99
C LEU A 423 3.47 -2.26 -22.07
N ILE A 424 4.75 -2.16 -21.72
CA ILE A 424 5.64 -3.34 -21.67
C ILE A 424 5.16 -4.34 -20.63
N ALA A 425 4.66 -3.88 -19.47
CA ALA A 425 4.05 -4.76 -18.47
C ALA A 425 2.85 -5.53 -19.05
N ALA A 426 2.00 -4.89 -19.85
CA ALA A 426 0.88 -5.55 -20.52
C ALA A 426 1.36 -6.63 -21.50
N VAL A 427 2.40 -6.34 -22.31
CA VAL A 427 3.01 -7.30 -23.23
C VAL A 427 3.63 -8.47 -22.46
N VAL A 428 4.40 -8.20 -21.42
CA VAL A 428 5.03 -9.22 -20.57
C VAL A 428 3.98 -10.15 -19.96
N LEU A 429 2.87 -9.59 -19.45
CA LEU A 429 1.79 -10.40 -18.89
C LEU A 429 1.04 -11.23 -19.96
N ALA A 430 1.03 -10.80 -21.22
CA ALA A 430 0.41 -11.61 -22.28
C ALA A 430 1.09 -12.99 -22.41
N PHE A 431 2.41 -13.06 -22.18
CA PHE A 431 3.19 -14.31 -22.20
C PHE A 431 3.06 -15.13 -20.91
N LEU A 432 2.49 -14.58 -19.84
CA LEU A 432 2.32 -15.30 -18.57
C LEU A 432 1.28 -16.40 -18.74
N LYS A 433 1.66 -17.65 -18.45
CA LYS A 433 0.72 -18.77 -18.35
C LYS A 433 0.22 -18.86 -16.92
N MET A 434 -1.02 -18.49 -16.71
CA MET A 434 -1.71 -18.74 -15.44
C MET A 434 -2.33 -20.13 -15.46
N ALA A 435 -2.28 -20.83 -14.32
CA ALA A 435 -3.10 -22.03 -14.16
C ALA A 435 -4.58 -21.66 -14.37
N PRO A 436 -5.40 -22.57 -14.95
CA PRO A 436 -6.83 -22.32 -15.05
C PRO A 436 -7.39 -21.95 -13.66
N GLU A 437 -8.19 -20.90 -13.59
CA GLU A 437 -8.94 -20.60 -12.37
C GLU A 437 -9.81 -21.83 -12.06
N GLU A 438 -9.57 -22.48 -10.93
CA GLU A 438 -10.51 -23.50 -10.45
C GLU A 438 -11.87 -22.81 -10.30
N PRO A 439 -12.92 -23.30 -10.96
CA PRO A 439 -14.24 -22.71 -10.81
C PRO A 439 -14.60 -22.73 -9.32
N VAL A 440 -14.93 -21.56 -8.78
CA VAL A 440 -15.44 -21.43 -7.41
C VAL A 440 -16.57 -22.46 -7.26
N PRO A 441 -16.47 -23.43 -6.33
CA PRO A 441 -17.51 -24.44 -6.18
C PRO A 441 -18.86 -23.74 -6.03
N ALA A 442 -19.86 -24.16 -6.80
CA ALA A 442 -21.22 -23.61 -6.84
C ALA A 442 -22.02 -23.81 -5.52
N ALA A 443 -21.35 -24.04 -4.40
CA ALA A 443 -21.90 -24.49 -3.11
C ALA A 443 -22.32 -23.36 -2.16
N GLU A 444 -22.45 -22.10 -2.59
CA GLU A 444 -23.00 -21.04 -1.71
C GLU A 444 -24.12 -20.19 -2.32
N LYS A 445 -24.89 -20.73 -3.27
CA LYS A 445 -26.09 -20.07 -3.80
C LYS A 445 -27.40 -20.50 -3.11
N LYS A 446 -27.36 -20.92 -1.86
CA LYS A 446 -28.58 -21.11 -1.07
C LYS A 446 -28.43 -20.62 0.36
N VAL A 447 -28.34 -19.30 0.54
CA VAL A 447 -28.89 -18.71 1.74
C VAL A 447 -30.36 -18.42 1.44
N ASN A 448 -31.21 -19.35 1.82
CA ASN A 448 -32.65 -19.16 1.87
C ASN A 448 -32.98 -18.03 2.85
N PHE A 449 -33.28 -16.87 2.37
CA PHE A 449 -34.07 -15.88 3.08
C PHE A 449 -35.53 -16.32 2.99
N GLY A 450 -36.03 -16.93 4.02
CA GLY A 450 -37.47 -17.20 4.14
C GLY A 450 -37.75 -18.59 4.62
N ALA A 451 -37.95 -18.77 5.90
CA ALA A 451 -38.97 -19.57 6.57
C ALA A 451 -38.55 -19.83 8.04
N SER A 452 -38.68 -18.81 8.86
CA SER A 452 -38.83 -19.01 10.30
C SER A 452 -40.04 -18.19 10.74
N GLY A 453 -41.22 -18.80 10.68
CA GLY A 453 -42.43 -18.12 11.09
C GLY A 453 -43.69 -18.86 10.69
N ALA A 454 -43.85 -20.15 11.04
CA ALA A 454 -45.17 -20.78 11.12
C ALA A 454 -45.04 -22.23 11.59
N GLN A 455 -44.86 -22.43 12.90
CA GLN A 455 -45.32 -23.67 13.57
C GLN A 455 -45.14 -23.47 15.09
N ALA A 456 -46.10 -22.73 15.66
CA ALA A 456 -46.44 -22.82 17.05
C ALA A 456 -47.90 -22.36 17.18
N ARG A 457 -48.85 -23.30 16.88
CA ARG A 457 -50.25 -23.35 17.37
C ARG A 457 -50.99 -24.42 16.63
N ALA A 458 -50.97 -25.64 17.17
CA ALA A 458 -52.09 -26.59 17.27
C ALA A 458 -51.69 -27.68 18.25
#